data_7b89de8600b45680107f5514628eb9e6
#
_entry.id   7b89de8600b45680107f5514628eb9e6
#
_cell.length_a   1.000
_cell.length_b   1.000
_cell.length_c   1.000
_cell.angle_alpha   90.00
_cell.angle_beta   90.00
_cell.angle_gamma   90.00
#
_symmetry.space_group_name_H-M   'P 1'
#
loop_
_entity.id
_entity.type
_entity.pdbx_description
1 polymer ?
#
loop_
_entity_poly.entity_id
_entity_poly.type
_entity_poly.pdbx_seq_one_letter_code
_entity_poly.pdbx_strand_id
1 'polypeptide(L)'
;KDLVILEDEVRESSDELIIMTDDGSYGEKGVVTVGIEKFINQEEHVDKVFAIGPPIMMKFCCLMAQKYNIPVEVSLNTIMVDGTGMCGACRLSIGGKTKFVCIDGPEFDGSLVDWDEMFKRMGTFRDAEREEMEHYEEHLRGVEKKTDVCGCQTCMDVEPTNESIEQLIDRDAEWRKELRAAMKPAERKAIERVQMPELDPVYRATTRTEEVNKGLTKEMAIREAHRCLDCGKPACVEGCPVNINIPSFIKNIERGQFLAAAKVLKNTSALPAVCGRVCPQEKQCESKCIHLKMNEPAVAIGYLERFAADFERESGNIAVPDMAPKNGIKVAVVGSGPSGLSFAGDMAKKGYEVHVFEALHEIGGVLKYGIPEFRLPNRIVDVEIENLKKMGVEFTTDCIVGKTITTDQLEAEGYKGIFVGSGAGLPNFMGIKGENALNIMSSNEYLTRVNLMDAANPLTDTPINVGKSVLVVGGGNT
;
A
#
# COMPACT_ATOMS: atom_id res chain seq x y z
N LYS A 1 -17.46 -37.94 -12.99
CA LYS A 1 -17.33 -38.46 -11.61
C LYS A 1 -16.01 -38.03 -10.97
N ASP A 2 -14.88 -38.16 -11.64
CA ASP A 2 -13.54 -37.91 -11.08
C ASP A 2 -13.28 -36.46 -10.64
N LEU A 3 -14.13 -35.51 -11.04
CA LEU A 3 -14.09 -34.10 -10.65
C LEU A 3 -15.07 -33.75 -9.53
N VAL A 4 -15.92 -34.68 -9.08
CA VAL A 4 -16.83 -34.47 -7.95
C VAL A 4 -16.06 -34.65 -6.66
N ILE A 5 -16.07 -33.63 -5.82
CA ILE A 5 -15.40 -33.60 -4.51
C ILE A 5 -16.45 -33.51 -3.39
N LEU A 6 -16.11 -33.94 -2.20
CA LEU A 6 -16.92 -33.83 -0.97
C LEU A 6 -18.30 -34.51 -1.05
N GLU A 7 -18.51 -35.47 -1.97
CA GLU A 7 -19.81 -36.13 -2.12
C GLU A 7 -20.21 -36.88 -0.83
N ASP A 8 -19.29 -37.60 -0.22
CA ASP A 8 -19.56 -38.40 0.97
C ASP A 8 -19.89 -37.49 2.17
N GLU A 9 -19.15 -36.41 2.37
CA GLU A 9 -19.35 -35.44 3.45
C GLU A 9 -20.70 -34.71 3.28
N VAL A 10 -21.07 -34.33 2.06
CA VAL A 10 -22.37 -33.69 1.80
C VAL A 10 -23.51 -34.69 2.03
N ARG A 11 -23.34 -35.96 1.63
CA ARG A 11 -24.31 -37.03 1.85
C ARG A 11 -24.54 -37.32 3.33
N GLU A 12 -23.48 -37.26 4.15
CA GLU A 12 -23.56 -37.47 5.59
C GLU A 12 -24.20 -36.27 6.32
N SER A 13 -24.09 -35.06 5.76
CA SER A 13 -24.55 -33.83 6.39
C SER A 13 -25.91 -33.33 5.89
N SER A 14 -26.54 -34.01 4.91
CA SER A 14 -27.83 -33.65 4.33
C SER A 14 -28.80 -34.82 4.38
N ASP A 15 -30.09 -34.52 4.49
CA ASP A 15 -31.17 -35.51 4.47
C ASP A 15 -31.35 -36.10 3.04
N GLU A 16 -31.13 -35.29 2.01
CA GLU A 16 -31.20 -35.72 0.60
C GLU A 16 -30.09 -35.03 -0.24
N LEU A 17 -29.44 -35.79 -1.12
CA LEU A 17 -28.43 -35.30 -2.07
C LEU A 17 -28.84 -35.66 -3.49
N ILE A 18 -29.10 -34.64 -4.30
CA ILE A 18 -29.39 -34.77 -5.73
C ILE A 18 -28.17 -34.27 -6.55
N ILE A 19 -27.54 -35.15 -7.30
CA ILE A 19 -26.41 -34.78 -8.16
C ILE A 19 -26.94 -34.61 -9.60
N MET A 20 -26.65 -33.45 -10.20
CA MET A 20 -27.03 -33.10 -11.56
C MET A 20 -25.80 -32.88 -12.44
N THR A 21 -25.81 -33.37 -13.66
CA THR A 21 -24.79 -33.09 -14.70
C THR A 21 -25.46 -32.79 -16.03
N ASP A 22 -24.95 -31.82 -16.78
CA ASP A 22 -25.55 -31.38 -18.05
C ASP A 22 -25.68 -32.54 -19.08
N ASP A 23 -24.70 -33.41 -19.11
CA ASP A 23 -24.63 -34.54 -20.05
C ASP A 23 -25.20 -35.87 -19.50
N GLY A 24 -25.46 -35.93 -18.17
CA GLY A 24 -25.89 -37.16 -17.51
C GLY A 24 -24.76 -38.17 -17.28
N SER A 25 -23.52 -37.76 -17.36
CA SER A 25 -22.35 -38.62 -17.14
C SER A 25 -22.23 -39.10 -15.69
N TYR A 26 -22.83 -38.36 -14.74
CA TYR A 26 -22.93 -38.74 -13.34
C TYR A 26 -24.18 -38.10 -12.70
N GLY A 27 -24.89 -38.84 -11.86
CA GLY A 27 -26.16 -38.41 -11.29
C GLY A 27 -27.30 -38.29 -12.32
N GLU A 28 -28.19 -37.33 -12.14
CA GLU A 28 -29.29 -37.06 -13.05
C GLU A 28 -28.86 -36.08 -14.18
N LYS A 29 -29.42 -36.27 -15.38
CA LYS A 29 -29.14 -35.37 -16.50
C LYS A 29 -29.96 -34.10 -16.41
N GLY A 30 -29.31 -32.96 -16.47
CA GLY A 30 -29.92 -31.64 -16.51
C GLY A 30 -29.17 -30.59 -15.69
N VAL A 31 -29.68 -29.37 -15.70
CA VAL A 31 -29.13 -28.27 -14.91
C VAL A 31 -29.69 -28.30 -13.49
N VAL A 32 -28.97 -27.72 -12.53
CA VAL A 32 -29.28 -27.74 -11.08
C VAL A 32 -30.70 -27.28 -10.77
N THR A 33 -31.25 -26.30 -11.52
CA THR A 33 -32.63 -25.82 -11.34
C THR A 33 -33.69 -26.87 -11.55
N VAL A 34 -33.43 -27.88 -12.40
CA VAL A 34 -34.34 -29.03 -12.59
C VAL A 34 -34.37 -29.88 -11.31
N GLY A 35 -33.22 -30.12 -10.69
CA GLY A 35 -33.14 -30.84 -9.41
C GLY A 35 -33.87 -30.09 -8.30
N ILE A 36 -33.68 -28.77 -8.20
CA ILE A 36 -34.36 -27.93 -7.19
C ILE A 36 -35.90 -27.94 -7.44
N GLU A 37 -36.34 -27.78 -8.69
CA GLU A 37 -37.78 -27.79 -9.00
C GLU A 37 -38.42 -29.16 -8.70
N LYS A 38 -37.69 -30.26 -8.97
CA LYS A 38 -38.11 -31.60 -8.58
C LYS A 38 -38.29 -31.72 -7.06
N PHE A 39 -37.31 -31.24 -6.28
CA PHE A 39 -37.34 -31.24 -4.82
C PHE A 39 -38.53 -30.41 -4.28
N ILE A 40 -38.69 -29.15 -4.76
CA ILE A 40 -39.82 -28.28 -4.36
C ILE A 40 -41.20 -28.94 -4.63
N ASN A 41 -41.33 -29.66 -5.72
CA ASN A 41 -42.58 -30.33 -6.05
C ASN A 41 -42.83 -31.61 -5.24
N GLN A 42 -41.85 -32.14 -4.54
CA GLN A 42 -41.96 -33.33 -3.68
C GLN A 42 -42.20 -32.96 -2.22
N GLU A 43 -41.71 -31.80 -1.77
CA GLU A 43 -41.83 -31.34 -0.41
C GLU A 43 -43.03 -30.42 -0.25
N GLU A 44 -43.67 -30.47 0.97
CA GLU A 44 -44.81 -29.61 1.29
C GLU A 44 -44.37 -28.15 1.53
N HIS A 45 -43.15 -27.93 1.97
CA HIS A 45 -42.62 -26.62 2.31
C HIS A 45 -41.11 -26.52 2.16
N VAL A 46 -40.62 -25.44 1.56
CA VAL A 46 -39.21 -25.05 1.49
C VAL A 46 -39.07 -23.65 2.06
N ASP A 47 -38.35 -23.51 3.16
CA ASP A 47 -38.16 -22.24 3.86
C ASP A 47 -37.25 -21.27 3.12
N LYS A 48 -36.16 -21.79 2.51
CA LYS A 48 -35.13 -20.96 1.89
C LYS A 48 -34.28 -21.75 0.89
N VAL A 49 -33.83 -21.08 -0.16
CA VAL A 49 -32.83 -21.60 -1.11
C VAL A 49 -31.51 -20.86 -0.91
N PHE A 50 -30.41 -21.61 -0.80
CA PHE A 50 -29.06 -21.08 -0.86
C PHE A 50 -28.44 -21.49 -2.18
N ALA A 51 -27.98 -20.52 -2.99
CA ALA A 51 -27.36 -20.78 -4.28
C ALA A 51 -25.90 -20.29 -4.27
N ILE A 52 -24.97 -21.24 -4.38
CA ILE A 52 -23.53 -21.01 -4.34
C ILE A 52 -22.90 -21.68 -5.57
N GLY A 53 -22.23 -20.91 -6.42
CA GLY A 53 -21.60 -21.44 -7.62
C GLY A 53 -21.48 -20.41 -8.76
N PRO A 54 -21.42 -20.83 -10.02
CA PRO A 54 -21.30 -19.91 -11.15
C PRO A 54 -22.44 -18.88 -11.18
N PRO A 55 -22.15 -17.60 -11.50
CA PRO A 55 -23.14 -16.51 -11.46
C PRO A 55 -24.40 -16.79 -12.28
N ILE A 56 -24.24 -17.44 -13.45
CA ILE A 56 -25.36 -17.81 -14.30
C ILE A 56 -26.29 -18.82 -13.61
N MET A 57 -25.71 -19.79 -12.89
CA MET A 57 -26.45 -20.77 -12.11
C MET A 57 -27.23 -20.07 -10.98
N MET A 58 -26.55 -19.21 -10.20
CA MET A 58 -27.19 -18.47 -9.10
C MET A 58 -28.35 -17.62 -9.60
N LYS A 59 -28.19 -16.89 -10.71
CA LYS A 59 -29.27 -16.11 -11.35
C LYS A 59 -30.50 -16.99 -11.65
N PHE A 60 -30.30 -18.17 -12.27
CA PHE A 60 -31.45 -19.06 -12.60
C PHE A 60 -32.05 -19.69 -11.35
N CYS A 61 -31.28 -20.01 -10.32
CA CYS A 61 -31.81 -20.44 -9.02
C CYS A 61 -32.67 -19.37 -8.38
N CYS A 62 -32.25 -18.10 -8.45
CA CYS A 62 -33.07 -16.97 -7.95
C CYS A 62 -34.39 -16.83 -8.71
N LEU A 63 -34.33 -16.88 -10.04
CA LEU A 63 -35.55 -16.78 -10.86
C LEU A 63 -36.54 -17.93 -10.58
N MET A 64 -36.01 -19.12 -10.34
CA MET A 64 -36.80 -20.28 -10.00
C MET A 64 -37.39 -20.17 -8.59
N ALA A 65 -36.60 -19.80 -7.58
CA ALA A 65 -37.10 -19.60 -6.23
C ALA A 65 -38.18 -18.51 -6.17
N GLN A 66 -38.04 -17.43 -6.92
CA GLN A 66 -39.05 -16.37 -7.07
C GLN A 66 -40.36 -16.89 -7.65
N LYS A 67 -40.32 -17.81 -8.63
CA LYS A 67 -41.50 -18.44 -9.21
C LYS A 67 -42.35 -19.14 -8.14
N TYR A 68 -41.72 -19.69 -7.12
CA TYR A 68 -42.34 -20.40 -6.00
C TYR A 68 -42.50 -19.56 -4.73
N ASN A 69 -42.18 -18.24 -4.75
CA ASN A 69 -42.17 -17.33 -3.62
C ASN A 69 -41.28 -17.80 -2.46
N ILE A 70 -40.18 -18.47 -2.75
CA ILE A 70 -39.21 -18.95 -1.75
C ILE A 70 -38.08 -17.93 -1.63
N PRO A 71 -37.73 -17.51 -0.38
CA PRO A 71 -36.55 -16.67 -0.16
C PRO A 71 -35.29 -17.32 -0.70
N VAL A 72 -34.42 -16.52 -1.33
CA VAL A 72 -33.16 -17.03 -1.91
C VAL A 72 -31.99 -16.18 -1.46
N GLU A 73 -30.95 -16.85 -0.97
CA GLU A 73 -29.68 -16.24 -0.63
C GLU A 73 -28.58 -16.75 -1.56
N VAL A 74 -27.71 -15.85 -2.00
CA VAL A 74 -26.64 -16.16 -2.92
C VAL A 74 -25.31 -15.76 -2.36
N SER A 75 -24.27 -16.56 -2.59
CA SER A 75 -22.88 -16.18 -2.26
C SER A 75 -22.19 -15.68 -3.51
N LEU A 76 -22.00 -14.36 -3.62
CA LEU A 76 -21.54 -13.71 -4.83
C LEU A 76 -20.00 -13.81 -4.98
N ASN A 77 -19.55 -14.04 -6.20
CA ASN A 77 -18.15 -14.21 -6.58
C ASN A 77 -17.71 -13.19 -7.65
N THR A 78 -17.85 -11.90 -7.37
CA THR A 78 -17.38 -10.83 -8.26
C THR A 78 -15.85 -10.81 -8.36
N ILE A 79 -15.30 -10.04 -9.33
CA ILE A 79 -13.85 -9.79 -9.40
C ILE A 79 -13.43 -9.07 -8.11
N MET A 80 -12.47 -9.66 -7.38
CA MET A 80 -11.89 -9.11 -6.16
C MET A 80 -10.40 -8.85 -6.36
N VAL A 81 -9.91 -7.70 -5.90
CA VAL A 81 -8.50 -7.30 -6.00
C VAL A 81 -7.84 -7.32 -4.63
N ASP A 82 -8.35 -6.53 -3.67
CA ASP A 82 -7.78 -6.46 -2.33
C ASP A 82 -8.56 -7.25 -1.25
N GLY A 83 -9.82 -7.53 -1.46
CA GLY A 83 -10.67 -8.23 -0.48
C GLY A 83 -11.00 -7.46 0.80
N THR A 84 -10.56 -6.20 0.93
CA THR A 84 -10.70 -5.37 2.14
C THR A 84 -11.67 -4.20 1.97
N GLY A 85 -12.25 -4.04 0.78
CA GLY A 85 -13.12 -2.92 0.40
C GLY A 85 -12.39 -1.67 -0.03
N MET A 86 -11.06 -1.64 0.01
CA MET A 86 -10.25 -0.47 -0.29
C MET A 86 -10.30 -0.08 -1.77
N CYS A 87 -10.27 -1.04 -2.69
CA CYS A 87 -10.24 -0.76 -4.13
C CYS A 87 -11.62 -0.53 -4.75
N GLY A 88 -12.67 -1.19 -4.25
CA GLY A 88 -14.01 -1.15 -4.81
C GLY A 88 -14.21 -1.91 -6.13
N ALA A 89 -13.26 -2.79 -6.51
CA ALA A 89 -13.37 -3.62 -7.71
C ALA A 89 -14.59 -4.55 -7.66
N CYS A 90 -14.91 -5.09 -6.49
CA CYS A 90 -16.01 -6.02 -6.24
C CYS A 90 -17.40 -5.37 -6.09
N ARG A 91 -17.53 -4.06 -6.36
CA ARG A 91 -18.81 -3.37 -6.18
C ARG A 91 -19.89 -3.87 -7.11
N LEU A 92 -21.09 -3.91 -6.61
CA LEU A 92 -22.29 -4.35 -7.32
C LEU A 92 -23.53 -3.67 -6.76
N SER A 93 -24.55 -3.45 -7.61
CA SER A 93 -25.84 -2.92 -7.17
C SER A 93 -26.70 -4.02 -6.55
N ILE A 94 -27.01 -3.85 -5.26
CA ILE A 94 -27.92 -4.72 -4.48
C ILE A 94 -29.05 -3.86 -3.95
N GLY A 95 -30.28 -4.13 -4.36
CA GLY A 95 -31.46 -3.32 -3.98
C GLY A 95 -31.31 -1.84 -4.38
N GLY A 96 -30.66 -1.56 -5.51
CA GLY A 96 -30.41 -0.21 -6.01
C GLY A 96 -29.34 0.59 -5.27
N LYS A 97 -28.58 -0.06 -4.36
CA LYS A 97 -27.44 0.56 -3.65
C LYS A 97 -26.15 -0.15 -4.03
N THR A 98 -25.08 0.61 -4.24
CA THR A 98 -23.75 0.05 -4.43
C THR A 98 -23.25 -0.62 -3.14
N LYS A 99 -22.89 -1.90 -3.24
CA LYS A 99 -22.31 -2.72 -2.18
C LYS A 99 -20.95 -3.25 -2.60
N PHE A 100 -20.05 -3.44 -1.65
CA PHE A 100 -18.76 -4.09 -1.88
C PHE A 100 -18.85 -5.53 -1.41
N VAL A 101 -18.86 -6.47 -2.35
CA VAL A 101 -19.12 -7.89 -2.08
C VAL A 101 -18.13 -8.47 -1.05
N CYS A 102 -16.88 -8.04 -1.07
CA CYS A 102 -15.84 -8.53 -0.15
C CYS A 102 -16.05 -8.13 1.32
N ILE A 103 -16.76 -7.02 1.61
CA ILE A 103 -16.96 -6.53 3.00
C ILE A 103 -18.40 -6.44 3.42
N ASP A 104 -19.35 -6.21 2.48
CA ASP A 104 -20.79 -6.17 2.77
C ASP A 104 -21.44 -7.57 2.66
N GLY A 105 -20.77 -8.55 2.01
CA GLY A 105 -21.22 -9.92 1.78
C GLY A 105 -20.16 -10.94 2.23
N PRO A 106 -19.99 -12.05 1.47
CA PRO A 106 -20.48 -12.32 0.10
C PRO A 106 -21.94 -12.76 -0.04
N GLU A 107 -22.64 -13.02 1.08
CA GLU A 107 -24.03 -13.48 1.09
C GLU A 107 -25.01 -12.31 0.97
N PHE A 108 -25.94 -12.43 0.02
CA PHE A 108 -26.97 -11.43 -0.24
C PHE A 108 -28.30 -12.08 -0.63
N ASP A 109 -29.40 -11.34 -0.40
CA ASP A 109 -30.70 -11.68 -0.98
C ASP A 109 -30.60 -11.64 -2.51
N GLY A 110 -30.70 -12.82 -3.12
CA GLY A 110 -30.55 -13.01 -4.56
C GLY A 110 -31.61 -12.30 -5.41
N SER A 111 -32.76 -11.93 -4.79
CA SER A 111 -33.83 -11.18 -5.47
C SER A 111 -33.49 -9.70 -5.66
N LEU A 112 -32.50 -9.17 -4.91
CA LEU A 112 -32.07 -7.78 -4.93
C LEU A 112 -30.84 -7.53 -5.81
N VAL A 113 -30.20 -8.60 -6.30
CA VAL A 113 -28.96 -8.53 -7.09
C VAL A 113 -29.22 -8.02 -8.50
N ASP A 114 -28.48 -7.03 -8.97
CA ASP A 114 -28.43 -6.64 -10.38
C ASP A 114 -27.53 -7.60 -11.16
N TRP A 115 -28.13 -8.70 -11.63
CA TRP A 115 -27.43 -9.75 -12.36
C TRP A 115 -26.82 -9.27 -13.70
N ASP A 116 -27.49 -8.32 -14.36
CA ASP A 116 -27.00 -7.82 -15.66
C ASP A 116 -25.77 -6.92 -15.48
N GLU A 117 -25.73 -6.12 -14.42
CA GLU A 117 -24.54 -5.38 -14.00
C GLU A 117 -23.40 -6.36 -13.63
N MET A 118 -23.70 -7.39 -12.85
CA MET A 118 -22.71 -8.40 -12.45
C MET A 118 -22.03 -9.06 -13.66
N PHE A 119 -22.80 -9.57 -14.61
CA PHE A 119 -22.24 -10.22 -15.80
C PHE A 119 -21.39 -9.27 -16.66
N LYS A 120 -21.81 -8.02 -16.81
CA LYS A 120 -21.02 -7.01 -17.51
C LYS A 120 -19.68 -6.78 -16.81
N ARG A 121 -19.70 -6.57 -15.50
CA ARG A 121 -18.47 -6.31 -14.73
C ARG A 121 -17.53 -7.50 -14.73
N MET A 122 -18.01 -8.71 -14.58
CA MET A 122 -17.19 -9.92 -14.67
C MET A 122 -16.53 -10.13 -16.04
N GLY A 123 -17.10 -9.56 -17.09
CA GLY A 123 -16.51 -9.59 -18.43
C GLY A 123 -15.44 -8.54 -18.70
N THR A 124 -15.05 -7.74 -17.70
CA THR A 124 -14.11 -6.60 -17.87
C THR A 124 -12.76 -7.01 -18.45
N PHE A 125 -12.24 -8.17 -18.09
CA PHE A 125 -10.92 -8.66 -18.50
C PHE A 125 -10.97 -9.94 -19.35
N ARG A 126 -12.12 -10.27 -19.92
CA ARG A 126 -12.32 -11.52 -20.65
C ARG A 126 -11.31 -11.77 -21.79
N ASP A 127 -10.90 -10.71 -22.48
CA ASP A 127 -9.92 -10.85 -23.58
C ASP A 127 -8.53 -11.12 -23.02
N ALA A 128 -8.12 -10.45 -21.95
CA ALA A 128 -6.86 -10.70 -21.26
C ALA A 128 -6.85 -12.12 -20.62
N GLU A 129 -7.94 -12.53 -19.99
CA GLU A 129 -8.10 -13.88 -19.41
C GLU A 129 -7.94 -14.97 -20.47
N ARG A 130 -8.48 -14.74 -21.68
CA ARG A 130 -8.34 -15.69 -22.80
C ARG A 130 -6.90 -15.77 -23.30
N GLU A 131 -6.23 -14.62 -23.45
CA GLU A 131 -4.84 -14.54 -23.88
C GLU A 131 -3.92 -15.25 -22.88
N GLU A 132 -4.13 -15.03 -21.57
CA GLU A 132 -3.36 -15.69 -20.52
C GLU A 132 -3.64 -17.20 -20.44
N MET A 133 -4.86 -17.64 -20.71
CA MET A 133 -5.15 -19.07 -20.78
C MET A 133 -4.39 -19.73 -21.93
N GLU A 134 -4.28 -19.07 -23.08
CA GLU A 134 -3.47 -19.55 -24.22
C GLU A 134 -1.99 -19.65 -23.82
N HIS A 135 -1.43 -18.65 -23.14
CA HIS A 135 -0.05 -18.66 -22.62
C HIS A 135 0.15 -19.78 -21.59
N TYR A 136 -0.80 -19.96 -20.66
CA TYR A 136 -0.73 -21.02 -19.67
C TYR A 136 -0.71 -22.43 -20.32
N GLU A 137 -1.55 -22.66 -21.34
CA GLU A 137 -1.56 -23.91 -22.10
C GLU A 137 -0.24 -24.12 -22.85
N GLU A 138 0.39 -23.06 -23.38
CA GLU A 138 1.72 -23.12 -24.01
C GLU A 138 2.80 -23.44 -22.96
N HIS A 139 2.74 -22.86 -21.76
CA HIS A 139 3.65 -23.16 -20.65
C HIS A 139 3.57 -24.63 -20.21
N LEU A 140 2.35 -25.19 -20.10
CA LEU A 140 2.16 -26.60 -19.81
C LEU A 140 2.76 -27.52 -20.88
N ARG A 141 2.96 -27.02 -22.12
CA ARG A 141 3.64 -27.74 -23.22
C ARG A 141 5.17 -27.60 -23.19
N GLY A 142 5.76 -26.95 -22.19
CA GLY A 142 7.20 -26.97 -21.92
C GLY A 142 8.03 -25.82 -22.48
N VAL A 143 7.45 -24.62 -22.66
CA VAL A 143 8.18 -23.41 -23.06
C VAL A 143 8.51 -22.55 -21.85
N GLU A 144 9.75 -22.64 -21.31
CA GLU A 144 10.22 -21.78 -20.23
C GLU A 144 10.69 -20.41 -20.71
N LYS A 145 10.18 -19.33 -20.11
CA LYS A 145 10.76 -17.98 -20.21
C LYS A 145 11.78 -17.79 -19.08
N LYS A 146 13.03 -17.43 -19.42
CA LYS A 146 14.07 -17.04 -18.45
C LYS A 146 13.88 -15.62 -18.01
N THR A 147 13.88 -15.39 -16.70
CA THR A 147 13.94 -14.07 -16.07
C THR A 147 15.37 -13.78 -15.64
N ASP A 148 15.97 -12.73 -16.16
CA ASP A 148 17.26 -12.22 -15.71
C ASP A 148 17.08 -11.19 -14.58
N VAL A 149 17.65 -11.48 -13.42
CA VAL A 149 17.73 -10.54 -12.29
C VAL A 149 19.12 -9.93 -12.30
N CYS A 150 19.23 -8.64 -12.55
CA CYS A 150 20.47 -7.89 -12.48
C CYS A 150 20.62 -7.24 -11.10
N GLY A 151 21.58 -7.72 -10.31
CA GLY A 151 22.01 -7.13 -9.05
C GLY A 151 23.34 -6.40 -9.21
N CYS A 152 23.38 -5.10 -9.04
CA CYS A 152 24.62 -4.34 -8.96
C CYS A 152 24.66 -3.55 -7.65
N GLN A 153 25.48 -4.00 -6.70
CA GLN A 153 25.86 -3.24 -5.50
C GLN A 153 27.33 -2.80 -5.63
N THR A 154 27.53 -1.51 -5.81
CA THR A 154 28.83 -0.88 -5.55
C THR A 154 28.80 -0.31 -4.13
N CYS A 155 29.42 -1.00 -3.19
CA CYS A 155 29.64 -0.47 -1.84
C CYS A 155 30.64 0.68 -1.91
N MET A 156 30.26 1.84 -1.35
CA MET A 156 31.22 2.94 -1.12
C MET A 156 31.88 2.72 0.24
N ASP A 157 33.23 2.79 0.29
CA ASP A 157 33.98 2.76 1.56
C ASP A 157 33.74 4.08 2.29
N VAL A 158 32.77 4.12 3.18
CA VAL A 158 32.46 5.28 4.06
C VAL A 158 32.38 4.78 5.49
N GLU A 159 33.21 5.38 6.36
CA GLU A 159 33.22 5.01 7.77
C GLU A 159 31.95 5.51 8.50
N PRO A 160 31.32 4.69 9.36
CA PRO A 160 30.21 5.09 10.22
C PRO A 160 30.62 6.22 11.18
N THR A 161 29.68 7.09 11.54
CA THR A 161 29.95 8.11 12.56
C THR A 161 29.96 7.51 13.95
N ASN A 162 31.02 7.82 14.73
CA ASN A 162 31.14 7.43 16.15
C ASN A 162 30.58 8.49 17.11
N GLU A 163 30.10 9.64 16.60
CA GLU A 163 29.54 10.70 17.42
C GLU A 163 28.16 10.29 17.99
N SER A 164 27.91 10.60 19.28
CA SER A 164 26.61 10.40 19.90
C SER A 164 25.57 11.37 19.34
N ILE A 165 24.28 11.06 19.53
CA ILE A 165 23.19 11.94 19.05
C ILE A 165 23.27 13.31 19.75
N GLU A 166 23.62 13.38 21.05
CA GLU A 166 23.78 14.59 21.82
C GLU A 166 24.87 15.49 21.22
N GLN A 167 26.01 14.91 20.82
CA GLN A 167 27.10 15.63 20.15
C GLN A 167 26.67 16.17 18.77
N LEU A 168 25.91 15.41 18.03
CA LEU A 168 25.45 15.77 16.68
C LEU A 168 24.39 16.87 16.69
N ILE A 169 23.56 16.95 17.74
CA ILE A 169 22.49 17.95 17.84
C ILE A 169 22.89 19.18 18.64
N ASP A 170 24.01 19.14 19.37
CA ASP A 170 24.49 20.28 20.17
C ASP A 170 24.76 21.47 19.26
N ARG A 171 23.99 22.56 19.48
CA ARG A 171 24.15 23.80 18.73
C ARG A 171 25.44 24.54 19.10
N ASP A 172 25.97 24.31 20.31
CA ASP A 172 27.14 24.99 20.86
C ASP A 172 28.42 24.17 20.75
N ALA A 173 28.36 23.01 20.05
CA ALA A 173 29.53 22.25 19.66
C ALA A 173 30.50 23.11 18.84
N GLU A 174 31.81 22.93 19.04
CA GLU A 174 32.84 23.78 18.43
C GLU A 174 32.79 23.77 16.92
N TRP A 175 32.70 22.55 16.30
CA TRP A 175 32.55 22.41 14.85
C TRP A 175 31.40 23.23 14.28
N ARG A 176 30.30 23.37 15.03
CA ARG A 176 29.09 24.06 14.59
C ARG A 176 29.20 25.58 14.76
N LYS A 177 29.94 26.03 15.77
CA LYS A 177 30.32 27.44 15.91
C LYS A 177 31.25 27.86 14.78
N GLU A 178 32.23 27.03 14.44
CA GLU A 178 33.14 27.26 13.31
C GLU A 178 32.37 27.41 11.98
N LEU A 179 31.41 26.55 11.68
CA LEU A 179 30.58 26.70 10.50
C LEU A 179 29.79 28.01 10.47
N ARG A 180 29.29 28.44 11.61
CA ARG A 180 28.58 29.75 11.69
C ARG A 180 29.57 30.95 11.53
N ALA A 181 30.78 30.82 12.00
CA ALA A 181 31.80 31.83 11.85
C ALA A 181 32.38 31.90 10.43
N ALA A 182 32.52 30.76 9.78
CA ALA A 182 33.10 30.64 8.43
C ALA A 182 32.29 31.36 7.35
N MET A 183 30.96 31.47 7.51
CA MET A 183 30.07 32.09 6.52
C MET A 183 29.01 32.95 7.22
N LYS A 184 28.99 34.24 6.92
CA LYS A 184 28.03 35.19 7.51
C LYS A 184 26.59 34.97 6.98
N PRO A 185 25.56 35.35 7.73
CA PRO A 185 24.17 35.23 7.31
C PRO A 185 23.86 35.87 5.95
N ALA A 186 24.50 36.99 5.60
CA ALA A 186 24.31 37.64 4.31
C ALA A 186 24.85 36.80 3.15
N GLU A 187 25.98 36.14 3.34
CA GLU A 187 26.59 35.25 2.33
C GLU A 187 25.73 34.01 2.13
N ARG A 188 25.21 33.42 3.23
CA ARG A 188 24.29 32.27 3.16
C ARG A 188 22.99 32.60 2.41
N LYS A 189 22.49 33.79 2.61
CA LYS A 189 21.27 34.27 1.89
C LYS A 189 21.50 34.51 0.41
N ALA A 190 22.71 34.88 0.01
CA ALA A 190 23.05 35.12 -1.40
C ALA A 190 23.14 33.84 -2.24
N ILE A 191 23.15 32.65 -1.58
CA ILE A 191 23.17 31.38 -2.28
C ILE A 191 21.79 31.08 -2.83
N GLU A 192 21.66 30.88 -4.12
CA GLU A 192 20.42 30.45 -4.76
C GLU A 192 20.01 29.04 -4.35
N ARG A 193 18.69 28.84 -4.13
CA ARG A 193 18.11 27.52 -3.84
C ARG A 193 18.43 26.53 -4.95
N VAL A 194 18.92 25.38 -4.58
CA VAL A 194 19.22 24.29 -5.51
C VAL A 194 17.95 23.74 -6.13
N GLN A 195 17.96 23.51 -7.44
CA GLN A 195 16.86 22.84 -8.13
C GLN A 195 17.10 21.32 -8.12
N MET A 196 16.07 20.55 -7.85
CA MET A 196 16.10 19.10 -7.90
C MET A 196 16.31 18.64 -9.34
N PRO A 197 17.36 17.87 -9.65
CA PRO A 197 17.49 17.24 -10.98
C PRO A 197 16.32 16.27 -11.23
N GLU A 198 15.75 16.39 -12.42
CA GLU A 198 14.60 15.57 -12.83
C GLU A 198 14.88 14.90 -14.18
N LEU A 199 14.17 13.81 -14.46
CA LEU A 199 14.13 13.23 -15.80
C LEU A 199 13.55 14.22 -16.81
N ASP A 200 14.08 14.17 -18.03
CA ASP A 200 13.53 14.96 -19.16
C ASP A 200 12.01 14.76 -19.28
N PRO A 201 11.23 15.83 -19.46
CA PRO A 201 9.76 15.77 -19.51
C PRO A 201 9.20 14.84 -20.60
N VAL A 202 9.87 14.71 -21.75
CA VAL A 202 9.46 13.82 -22.83
C VAL A 202 9.79 12.38 -22.48
N TYR A 203 11.00 12.14 -21.98
CA TYR A 203 11.44 10.80 -21.57
C TYR A 203 10.61 10.24 -20.43
N ARG A 204 10.33 11.03 -19.35
CA ARG A 204 9.53 10.55 -18.21
C ARG A 204 8.09 10.19 -18.58
N ALA A 205 7.57 10.67 -19.71
CA ALA A 205 6.27 10.25 -20.21
C ALA A 205 6.27 8.83 -20.82
N THR A 206 7.45 8.28 -21.12
CA THR A 206 7.62 6.93 -21.70
C THR A 206 7.98 5.87 -20.68
N THR A 207 8.40 6.27 -19.47
CA THR A 207 8.75 5.34 -18.37
C THR A 207 7.72 5.43 -17.24
N ARG A 208 7.42 4.29 -16.60
CA ARG A 208 6.51 4.19 -15.44
C ARG A 208 7.21 3.77 -14.18
N THR A 209 8.43 3.25 -14.28
CA THR A 209 9.20 2.62 -13.21
C THR A 209 10.41 3.44 -12.76
N GLU A 210 10.90 4.36 -13.59
CA GLU A 210 12.02 5.21 -13.20
C GLU A 210 11.57 6.38 -12.32
N GLU A 211 12.27 6.55 -11.19
CA GLU A 211 12.04 7.69 -10.31
C GLU A 211 12.35 9.00 -11.04
N VAL A 212 11.37 9.90 -11.10
CA VAL A 212 11.45 11.18 -11.85
C VAL A 212 12.49 12.10 -11.25
N ASN A 213 12.47 12.30 -9.93
CA ASN A 213 13.46 13.10 -9.22
C ASN A 213 14.74 12.30 -9.00
N LYS A 214 15.88 12.84 -9.41
CA LYS A 214 17.18 12.12 -9.38
C LYS A 214 17.96 12.29 -8.07
N GLY A 215 17.47 13.11 -7.13
CA GLY A 215 18.22 13.44 -5.91
C GLY A 215 19.28 14.50 -6.13
N LEU A 216 19.94 14.93 -5.05
CA LEU A 216 21.04 15.89 -5.09
C LEU A 216 22.38 15.16 -5.16
N THR A 217 23.37 15.73 -5.84
CA THR A 217 24.76 15.33 -5.67
C THR A 217 25.31 15.84 -4.34
N LYS A 218 26.48 15.34 -3.91
CA LYS A 218 27.16 15.78 -2.68
C LYS A 218 27.39 17.29 -2.70
N GLU A 219 27.87 17.82 -3.81
CA GLU A 219 28.18 19.24 -4.00
C GLU A 219 26.90 20.10 -3.93
N MET A 220 25.82 19.64 -4.57
CA MET A 220 24.51 20.31 -4.51
C MET A 220 23.95 20.32 -3.10
N ALA A 221 24.04 19.20 -2.38
CA ALA A 221 23.55 19.09 -1.02
C ALA A 221 24.35 19.99 -0.05
N ILE A 222 25.67 20.03 -0.14
CA ILE A 222 26.50 20.93 0.66
C ILE A 222 26.18 22.39 0.34
N ARG A 223 26.05 22.77 -0.94
CA ARG A 223 25.67 24.11 -1.38
C ARG A 223 24.32 24.53 -0.79
N GLU A 224 23.29 23.66 -0.84
CA GLU A 224 21.99 23.96 -0.25
C GLU A 224 22.05 24.01 1.28
N ALA A 225 22.86 23.15 1.91
CA ALA A 225 23.06 23.15 3.36
C ALA A 225 23.68 24.46 3.88
N HIS A 226 24.56 25.10 3.09
CA HIS A 226 25.14 26.41 3.39
C HIS A 226 24.06 27.49 3.56
N ARG A 227 22.91 27.39 2.94
CA ARG A 227 21.81 28.35 3.07
C ARG A 227 21.22 28.37 4.47
N CYS A 228 21.31 27.26 5.23
CA CYS A 228 20.73 27.19 6.57
C CYS A 228 21.44 28.14 7.54
N LEU A 229 20.67 29.05 8.16
CA LEU A 229 21.19 30.07 9.10
C LEU A 229 21.45 29.54 10.52
N ASP A 230 21.16 28.26 10.77
CA ASP A 230 21.30 27.64 12.10
C ASP A 230 20.61 28.43 13.21
N CYS A 231 19.33 28.71 13.04
CA CYS A 231 18.53 29.57 13.91
C CYS A 231 18.54 29.10 15.37
N GLY A 232 18.64 30.04 16.34
CA GLY A 232 18.55 29.71 17.77
C GLY A 232 17.18 29.21 18.21
N LYS A 233 16.11 29.63 17.51
CA LYS A 233 14.73 29.13 17.66
C LYS A 233 14.25 28.72 16.29
N PRO A 234 14.48 27.46 15.88
CA PRO A 234 14.23 26.99 14.52
C PRO A 234 12.75 26.63 14.32
N ALA A 235 11.94 27.57 13.82
CA ALA A 235 10.52 27.35 13.55
C ALA A 235 10.25 26.20 12.56
N CYS A 236 11.22 25.83 11.72
CA CYS A 236 11.12 24.67 10.85
C CYS A 236 10.97 23.34 11.62
N VAL A 237 11.56 23.23 12.83
CA VAL A 237 11.39 22.05 13.71
C VAL A 237 9.95 21.95 14.18
N GLU A 238 9.35 23.07 14.60
CA GLU A 238 7.93 23.12 15.01
C GLU A 238 6.97 22.82 13.82
N GLY A 239 7.44 23.07 12.59
CA GLY A 239 6.70 22.74 11.37
C GLY A 239 6.81 21.29 10.96
N CYS A 240 7.66 20.48 11.59
CA CYS A 240 7.82 19.07 11.34
C CYS A 240 6.95 18.24 12.31
N PRO A 241 6.00 17.40 11.83
CA PRO A 241 5.12 16.62 12.71
C PRO A 241 5.86 15.68 13.67
N VAL A 242 7.06 15.23 13.32
CA VAL A 242 7.91 14.34 14.12
C VAL A 242 9.10 15.08 14.76
N ASN A 243 9.11 16.41 14.73
CA ASN A 243 10.10 17.27 15.38
C ASN A 243 11.57 16.93 15.05
N ILE A 244 11.88 16.62 13.79
CA ILE A 244 13.27 16.42 13.34
C ILE A 244 14.10 17.66 13.70
N ASN A 245 15.29 17.44 14.28
CA ASN A 245 16.24 18.54 14.52
C ASN A 245 16.87 19.00 13.19
N ILE A 246 16.05 19.77 12.42
CA ILE A 246 16.35 20.17 11.04
C ILE A 246 17.68 20.93 10.94
N PRO A 247 18.00 21.95 11.75
CA PRO A 247 19.28 22.61 11.63
C PRO A 247 20.48 21.66 11.86
N SER A 248 20.33 20.68 12.74
CA SER A 248 21.41 19.76 13.06
C SER A 248 21.74 18.82 11.92
N PHE A 249 20.73 18.18 11.29
CA PHE A 249 21.05 17.31 10.15
C PHE A 249 21.60 18.10 8.97
N ILE A 250 21.09 19.33 8.72
CA ILE A 250 21.59 20.19 7.64
C ILE A 250 23.05 20.62 7.93
N LYS A 251 23.40 20.96 9.16
CA LYS A 251 24.79 21.34 9.52
C LYS A 251 25.75 20.16 9.43
N ASN A 252 25.27 18.93 9.68
CA ASN A 252 26.07 17.73 9.42
C ASN A 252 26.30 17.51 7.92
N ILE A 253 25.32 17.81 7.04
CA ILE A 253 25.53 17.82 5.60
C ILE A 253 26.56 18.90 5.21
N GLU A 254 26.44 20.12 5.76
CA GLU A 254 27.34 21.23 5.47
C GLU A 254 28.82 20.90 5.76
N ARG A 255 29.11 20.14 6.82
CA ARG A 255 30.46 19.68 7.15
C ARG A 255 30.88 18.37 6.45
N GLY A 256 30.06 17.86 5.52
CA GLY A 256 30.37 16.63 4.78
C GLY A 256 30.12 15.33 5.54
N GLN A 257 29.51 15.37 6.74
CA GLN A 257 29.24 14.20 7.57
C GLN A 257 27.82 13.65 7.29
N PHE A 258 27.66 13.01 6.13
CA PHE A 258 26.35 12.63 5.63
C PHE A 258 25.68 11.50 6.42
N LEU A 259 26.46 10.51 6.93
CA LEU A 259 25.94 9.47 7.81
C LEU A 259 25.54 10.03 9.18
N ALA A 260 26.24 11.05 9.67
CA ALA A 260 25.84 11.78 10.88
C ALA A 260 24.52 12.53 10.68
N ALA A 261 24.30 13.10 9.49
CA ALA A 261 23.01 13.71 9.14
C ALA A 261 21.87 12.67 9.13
N ALA A 262 22.07 11.49 8.55
CA ALA A 262 21.11 10.39 8.57
C ALA A 262 20.81 9.92 10.01
N LYS A 263 21.82 9.82 10.88
CA LYS A 263 21.64 9.47 12.29
C LYS A 263 20.75 10.50 13.01
N VAL A 264 20.94 11.80 12.76
CA VAL A 264 20.08 12.87 13.30
C VAL A 264 18.63 12.73 12.82
N LEU A 265 18.40 12.43 11.54
CA LEU A 265 17.05 12.20 10.99
C LEU A 265 16.36 11.03 11.69
N LYS A 266 17.04 9.90 11.81
CA LYS A 266 16.51 8.66 12.42
C LYS A 266 16.23 8.76 13.91
N ASN A 267 16.76 9.77 14.58
CA ASN A 267 16.49 9.99 16.00
C ASN A 267 14.99 10.18 16.28
N THR A 268 14.27 10.86 15.39
CA THR A 268 12.82 11.12 15.55
C THR A 268 11.97 10.65 14.37
N SER A 269 12.55 10.36 13.21
CA SER A 269 11.84 9.86 12.03
C SER A 269 12.15 8.38 11.81
N ALA A 270 11.10 7.54 11.67
CA ALA A 270 11.27 6.14 11.32
C ALA A 270 11.41 5.90 9.80
N LEU A 271 11.02 6.88 8.97
CA LEU A 271 10.91 6.74 7.51
C LEU A 271 11.54 7.93 6.75
N PRO A 272 12.81 8.30 7.00
CA PRO A 272 13.38 9.52 6.43
C PRO A 272 13.48 9.48 4.90
N ALA A 273 13.76 8.32 4.28
CA ALA A 273 13.84 8.20 2.83
C ALA A 273 12.48 8.38 2.15
N VAL A 274 11.40 7.97 2.80
CA VAL A 274 10.02 8.19 2.37
C VAL A 274 9.64 9.66 2.57
N CYS A 275 9.88 10.22 3.76
CA CYS A 275 9.54 11.61 4.09
C CYS A 275 10.23 12.61 3.15
N GLY A 276 11.51 12.42 2.84
CA GLY A 276 12.25 13.28 1.91
C GLY A 276 11.68 13.28 0.49
N ARG A 277 10.87 12.25 0.11
CA ARG A 277 10.23 12.14 -1.20
C ARG A 277 8.79 12.63 -1.24
N VAL A 278 7.99 12.35 -0.20
CA VAL A 278 6.52 12.47 -0.30
C VAL A 278 5.90 13.42 0.73
N CYS A 279 6.62 13.85 1.77
CA CYS A 279 6.12 14.90 2.65
C CYS A 279 5.82 16.20 1.88
N PRO A 280 4.72 16.91 2.17
CA PRO A 280 4.45 18.23 1.63
C PRO A 280 5.26 19.31 2.40
N GLN A 281 6.60 19.26 2.29
CA GLN A 281 7.53 20.09 3.06
C GLN A 281 7.22 21.59 2.88
N GLU A 282 6.78 22.01 1.70
CA GLU A 282 6.36 23.37 1.38
C GLU A 282 5.18 23.87 2.22
N LYS A 283 4.39 22.96 2.79
CA LYS A 283 3.28 23.26 3.72
C LYS A 283 3.62 23.01 5.18
N GLN A 284 4.73 22.34 5.45
CA GLN A 284 5.19 21.94 6.79
C GLN A 284 6.46 22.68 7.18
N CYS A 285 7.60 21.98 7.25
CA CYS A 285 8.88 22.54 7.73
C CYS A 285 9.39 23.70 6.87
N GLU A 286 9.33 23.62 5.54
CA GLU A 286 9.79 24.70 4.66
C GLU A 286 8.93 25.95 4.78
N SER A 287 7.60 25.80 5.00
CA SER A 287 6.70 26.95 5.20
C SER A 287 7.05 27.79 6.44
N LYS A 288 7.82 27.24 7.37
CA LYS A 288 8.27 27.91 8.59
C LYS A 288 9.71 28.44 8.52
N CYS A 289 10.38 28.22 7.37
CA CYS A 289 11.75 28.67 7.20
C CYS A 289 11.87 30.19 7.28
N ILE A 290 12.88 30.67 8.03
CA ILE A 290 13.11 32.10 8.24
C ILE A 290 13.38 32.85 6.93
N HIS A 291 13.91 32.21 5.89
CA HIS A 291 14.15 32.79 4.58
C HIS A 291 12.89 33.39 3.97
N LEU A 292 11.72 32.73 4.16
CA LEU A 292 10.44 33.28 3.66
C LEU A 292 10.07 34.63 4.26
N LYS A 293 10.44 34.89 5.53
CA LYS A 293 10.24 36.21 6.16
C LYS A 293 11.13 37.30 5.59
N MET A 294 12.16 36.91 4.82
CA MET A 294 13.10 37.79 4.16
C MET A 294 12.85 37.89 2.66
N ASN A 295 11.71 37.40 2.18
CA ASN A 295 11.33 37.25 0.76
C ASN A 295 12.35 36.43 -0.05
N GLU A 296 12.99 35.45 0.58
CA GLU A 296 13.89 34.51 -0.06
C GLU A 296 13.27 33.10 -0.06
N PRO A 297 13.57 32.26 -1.05
CA PRO A 297 13.11 30.86 -1.06
C PRO A 297 13.58 30.12 0.18
N ALA A 298 12.71 29.31 0.80
CA ALA A 298 13.06 28.43 1.90
C ALA A 298 14.28 27.54 1.58
N VAL A 299 15.01 27.10 2.59
CA VAL A 299 15.97 26.00 2.43
C VAL A 299 15.22 24.75 1.97
N ALA A 300 15.77 24.02 1.01
CA ALA A 300 15.18 22.79 0.45
C ALA A 300 15.34 21.62 1.44
N ILE A 301 14.61 21.69 2.54
CA ILE A 301 14.74 20.76 3.69
C ILE A 301 14.47 19.32 3.25
N GLY A 302 13.37 19.10 2.51
CA GLY A 302 13.02 17.77 2.02
C GLY A 302 14.04 17.19 1.04
N TYR A 303 14.68 18.01 0.21
CA TYR A 303 15.72 17.54 -0.70
C TYR A 303 16.97 17.09 0.07
N LEU A 304 17.33 17.82 1.14
CA LEU A 304 18.44 17.46 2.00
C LEU A 304 18.15 16.23 2.87
N GLU A 305 16.91 16.09 3.35
CA GLU A 305 16.44 14.88 4.06
C GLU A 305 16.56 13.65 3.16
N ARG A 306 16.03 13.74 1.93
CA ARG A 306 16.17 12.69 0.92
C ARG A 306 17.64 12.35 0.65
N PHE A 307 18.48 13.37 0.44
CA PHE A 307 19.91 13.17 0.16
C PHE A 307 20.60 12.38 1.28
N ALA A 308 20.39 12.76 2.53
CA ALA A 308 21.04 12.09 3.66
C ALA A 308 20.59 10.62 3.80
N ALA A 309 19.28 10.35 3.62
CA ALA A 309 18.73 9.01 3.67
C ALA A 309 19.20 8.13 2.48
N ASP A 310 19.25 8.70 1.27
CA ASP A 310 19.76 8.00 0.09
C ASP A 310 21.25 7.71 0.20
N PHE A 311 22.05 8.66 0.71
CA PHE A 311 23.47 8.46 0.95
C PHE A 311 23.75 7.32 1.93
N GLU A 312 23.00 7.26 3.04
CA GLU A 312 23.12 6.15 4.00
C GLU A 312 22.81 4.81 3.34
N ARG A 313 21.71 4.71 2.61
CA ARG A 313 21.31 3.50 1.88
C ARG A 313 22.39 3.07 0.87
N GLU A 314 22.88 4.00 0.06
CA GLU A 314 23.85 3.74 -1.00
C GLU A 314 25.25 3.39 -0.47
N SER A 315 25.59 3.89 0.72
CA SER A 315 26.82 3.51 1.41
C SER A 315 26.81 2.07 1.94
N GLY A 316 25.62 1.46 2.08
CA GLY A 316 25.46 0.16 2.74
C GLY A 316 25.59 0.19 4.27
N ASN A 317 25.97 1.35 4.85
CA ASN A 317 26.16 1.54 6.29
C ASN A 317 24.88 2.03 6.98
N ILE A 318 23.81 1.24 6.86
CA ILE A 318 22.52 1.58 7.44
C ILE A 318 22.56 1.30 8.94
N ALA A 319 22.65 2.36 9.75
CA ALA A 319 22.69 2.26 11.19
C ALA A 319 21.30 2.01 11.80
N VAL A 320 21.24 1.09 12.77
CA VAL A 320 20.06 0.96 13.65
C VAL A 320 20.12 2.10 14.67
N PRO A 321 19.00 2.81 14.92
CA PRO A 321 18.96 3.85 15.96
C PRO A 321 19.26 3.30 17.36
N ASP A 322 19.71 4.16 18.26
CA ASP A 322 19.90 3.81 19.66
C ASP A 322 18.57 3.34 20.28
N MET A 323 18.57 2.16 20.91
CA MET A 323 17.39 1.49 21.44
C MET A 323 17.46 1.41 22.97
N ALA A 324 16.34 1.71 23.63
CA ALA A 324 16.20 1.43 25.05
C ALA A 324 16.20 -0.10 25.31
N PRO A 325 16.63 -0.55 26.50
CA PRO A 325 16.50 -1.95 26.89
C PRO A 325 15.05 -2.46 26.77
N LYS A 326 14.89 -3.71 26.37
CA LYS A 326 13.56 -4.33 26.29
C LYS A 326 12.83 -4.29 27.62
N ASN A 327 11.59 -3.81 27.62
CA ASN A 327 10.73 -3.69 28.80
C ASN A 327 9.75 -4.86 28.98
N GLY A 328 9.72 -5.82 28.04
CA GLY A 328 8.85 -7.01 28.08
C GLY A 328 7.36 -6.72 27.80
N ILE A 329 7.02 -5.52 27.33
CA ILE A 329 5.65 -5.13 27.03
C ILE A 329 5.41 -5.29 25.52
N LYS A 330 4.41 -6.13 25.15
CA LYS A 330 3.99 -6.36 23.79
C LYS A 330 2.97 -5.31 23.34
N VAL A 331 3.14 -4.79 22.12
CA VAL A 331 2.23 -3.84 21.49
C VAL A 331 1.89 -4.34 20.09
N ALA A 332 0.59 -4.39 19.78
CA ALA A 332 0.07 -4.71 18.46
C ALA A 332 -0.16 -3.41 17.65
N VAL A 333 0.18 -3.45 16.37
CA VAL A 333 -0.08 -2.37 15.40
C VAL A 333 -0.94 -2.91 14.28
N VAL A 334 -2.11 -2.32 14.07
CA VAL A 334 -3.05 -2.71 13.02
C VAL A 334 -2.85 -1.83 11.80
N GLY A 335 -2.29 -2.40 10.73
CA GLY A 335 -1.95 -1.72 9.49
C GLY A 335 -0.49 -1.27 9.43
N SER A 336 0.16 -1.59 8.31
CA SER A 336 1.56 -1.27 8.03
C SER A 336 1.75 -0.01 7.17
N GLY A 337 0.74 0.84 7.06
CA GLY A 337 0.86 2.13 6.41
C GLY A 337 1.84 3.07 7.15
N PRO A 338 2.10 4.28 6.62
CA PRO A 338 3.10 5.19 7.19
C PRO A 338 2.87 5.50 8.68
N SER A 339 1.61 5.56 9.12
CA SER A 339 1.26 5.76 10.54
C SER A 339 1.68 4.57 11.40
N GLY A 340 1.34 3.34 10.97
CA GLY A 340 1.71 2.12 11.69
C GLY A 340 3.23 1.91 11.75
N LEU A 341 3.93 2.10 10.63
CA LEU A 341 5.40 1.96 10.56
C LEU A 341 6.10 3.00 11.44
N SER A 342 5.63 4.26 11.43
CA SER A 342 6.19 5.31 12.29
C SER A 342 6.00 5.00 13.77
N PHE A 343 4.78 4.60 14.17
CA PHE A 343 4.50 4.19 15.54
C PHE A 343 5.34 2.98 15.95
N ALA A 344 5.45 1.96 15.08
CA ALA A 344 6.24 0.76 15.36
C ALA A 344 7.72 1.10 15.62
N GLY A 345 8.31 1.96 14.80
CA GLY A 345 9.70 2.40 14.98
C GLY A 345 9.90 3.16 16.30
N ASP A 346 8.98 4.06 16.64
CA ASP A 346 9.08 4.82 17.89
C ASP A 346 8.91 3.94 19.14
N MET A 347 8.02 2.96 19.10
CA MET A 347 7.82 2.03 20.20
C MET A 347 9.00 1.06 20.34
N ALA A 348 9.53 0.56 19.22
CA ALA A 348 10.73 -0.28 19.24
C ALA A 348 11.94 0.46 19.88
N LYS A 349 12.18 1.73 19.49
CA LYS A 349 13.23 2.56 20.13
C LYS A 349 13.06 2.68 21.66
N LYS A 350 11.83 2.66 22.16
CA LYS A 350 11.52 2.72 23.59
C LYS A 350 11.56 1.34 24.29
N GLY A 351 11.97 0.30 23.59
CA GLY A 351 12.17 -1.04 24.15
C GLY A 351 10.90 -1.91 24.21
N TYR A 352 9.81 -1.51 23.56
CA TYR A 352 8.61 -2.34 23.46
C TYR A 352 8.82 -3.47 22.42
N GLU A 353 8.14 -4.60 22.64
CA GLU A 353 8.01 -5.68 21.67
C GLU A 353 6.84 -5.35 20.73
N VAL A 354 7.15 -5.03 19.47
CA VAL A 354 6.17 -4.50 18.53
C VAL A 354 5.88 -5.53 17.45
N HIS A 355 4.59 -5.81 17.22
CA HIS A 355 4.12 -6.67 16.15
C HIS A 355 3.10 -5.91 15.28
N VAL A 356 3.37 -5.83 13.99
CA VAL A 356 2.51 -5.16 13.00
C VAL A 356 1.71 -6.21 12.23
N PHE A 357 0.40 -6.07 12.22
CA PHE A 357 -0.53 -6.91 11.47
C PHE A 357 -1.03 -6.14 10.25
N GLU A 358 -0.79 -6.68 9.05
CA GLU A 358 -1.14 -6.09 7.78
C GLU A 358 -2.18 -6.93 7.05
N ALA A 359 -3.22 -6.28 6.55
CA ALA A 359 -4.29 -6.95 5.83
C ALA A 359 -3.88 -7.45 4.44
N LEU A 360 -2.96 -6.74 3.79
CA LEU A 360 -2.45 -7.06 2.46
C LEU A 360 -1.23 -8.00 2.55
N HIS A 361 -0.86 -8.58 1.41
CA HIS A 361 0.33 -9.46 1.28
C HIS A 361 1.65 -8.69 1.31
N GLU A 362 1.62 -7.36 1.15
CA GLU A 362 2.79 -6.47 1.16
C GLU A 362 2.70 -5.46 2.30
N ILE A 363 3.86 -5.23 2.95
CA ILE A 363 4.00 -4.23 4.02
C ILE A 363 4.21 -2.85 3.41
N GLY A 364 3.55 -1.83 3.95
CA GLY A 364 3.74 -0.44 3.52
C GLY A 364 2.44 0.34 3.31
N GLY A 365 1.31 -0.35 3.18
CA GLY A 365 0.02 0.30 2.94
C GLY A 365 0.06 1.22 1.72
N VAL A 366 -0.43 2.45 1.86
CA VAL A 366 -0.48 3.44 0.76
C VAL A 366 0.89 3.74 0.14
N LEU A 367 1.99 3.51 0.85
CA LEU A 367 3.34 3.68 0.30
C LEU A 367 3.63 2.70 -0.84
N LYS A 368 3.03 1.51 -0.78
CA LYS A 368 3.16 0.44 -1.77
C LYS A 368 2.02 0.46 -2.79
N TYR A 369 0.76 0.44 -2.35
CA TYR A 369 -0.37 0.32 -3.26
C TYR A 369 -0.77 1.65 -3.91
N GLY A 370 -0.52 2.80 -3.25
CA GLY A 370 -1.10 4.09 -3.65
C GLY A 370 -0.13 5.06 -4.29
N ILE A 371 1.16 5.01 -3.98
CA ILE A 371 2.16 5.93 -4.52
C ILE A 371 2.89 5.26 -5.68
N PRO A 372 2.84 5.85 -6.89
CA PRO A 372 3.48 5.25 -8.06
C PRO A 372 5.01 5.13 -7.92
N GLU A 373 5.58 4.07 -8.53
CA GLU A 373 7.00 3.74 -8.54
C GLU A 373 7.88 4.92 -8.98
N PHE A 374 7.44 5.70 -9.96
CA PHE A 374 8.17 6.88 -10.44
C PHE A 374 8.24 8.04 -9.43
N ARG A 375 7.43 8.00 -8.36
CA ARG A 375 7.41 8.98 -7.26
C ARG A 375 8.07 8.45 -5.99
N LEU A 376 7.78 7.22 -5.62
CA LEU A 376 8.35 6.53 -4.46
C LEU A 376 8.63 5.07 -4.84
N PRO A 377 9.85 4.74 -5.27
CA PRO A 377 10.20 3.37 -5.61
C PRO A 377 9.99 2.40 -4.45
N ASN A 378 9.39 1.24 -4.72
CA ASN A 378 9.11 0.21 -3.72
C ASN A 378 10.37 -0.22 -2.97
N ARG A 379 11.51 -0.32 -3.65
CA ARG A 379 12.82 -0.63 -3.04
C ARG A 379 13.21 0.33 -1.90
N ILE A 380 12.76 1.59 -1.93
CA ILE A 380 13.00 2.57 -0.86
C ILE A 380 12.17 2.21 0.37
N VAL A 381 10.92 1.86 0.17
CA VAL A 381 10.02 1.43 1.25
C VAL A 381 10.54 0.14 1.89
N ASP A 382 11.02 -0.82 1.07
CA ASP A 382 11.57 -2.09 1.54
C ASP A 382 12.78 -1.90 2.47
N VAL A 383 13.67 -0.97 2.15
CA VAL A 383 14.81 -0.65 3.02
C VAL A 383 14.38 -0.11 4.38
N GLU A 384 13.36 0.75 4.41
CA GLU A 384 12.83 1.27 5.68
C GLU A 384 12.16 0.17 6.51
N ILE A 385 11.44 -0.75 5.86
CA ILE A 385 10.84 -1.92 6.52
C ILE A 385 11.93 -2.84 7.09
N GLU A 386 12.98 -3.13 6.31
CA GLU A 386 14.10 -3.94 6.78
C GLU A 386 14.85 -3.30 7.98
N ASN A 387 14.91 -1.97 8.02
CA ASN A 387 15.43 -1.26 9.19
C ASN A 387 14.56 -1.50 10.43
N LEU A 388 13.24 -1.44 10.30
CA LEU A 388 12.31 -1.74 11.39
C LEU A 388 12.43 -3.20 11.86
N LYS A 389 12.58 -4.15 10.93
CA LYS A 389 12.85 -5.56 11.27
C LYS A 389 14.16 -5.71 12.06
N LYS A 390 15.22 -5.01 11.65
CA LYS A 390 16.50 -4.99 12.40
C LYS A 390 16.37 -4.40 13.81
N MET A 391 15.40 -3.51 14.01
CA MET A 391 15.04 -2.98 15.34
C MET A 391 14.21 -3.98 16.18
N GLY A 392 13.84 -5.13 15.62
CA GLY A 392 13.07 -6.17 16.28
C GLY A 392 11.55 -6.00 16.15
N VAL A 393 11.08 -5.23 15.18
CA VAL A 393 9.65 -5.16 14.83
C VAL A 393 9.28 -6.42 14.04
N GLU A 394 8.25 -7.11 14.48
CA GLU A 394 7.68 -8.28 13.81
C GLU A 394 6.52 -7.86 12.90
N PHE A 395 6.33 -8.61 11.79
CA PHE A 395 5.26 -8.34 10.82
C PHE A 395 4.53 -9.63 10.45
N THR A 396 3.21 -9.55 10.39
CA THR A 396 2.33 -10.61 9.85
C THR A 396 1.47 -10.00 8.77
N THR A 397 1.64 -10.45 7.53
CA THR A 397 0.79 -10.09 6.38
C THR A 397 -0.43 -11.01 6.29
N ASP A 398 -1.36 -10.69 5.37
CA ASP A 398 -2.58 -11.46 5.11
C ASP A 398 -3.43 -11.65 6.39
N CYS A 399 -3.37 -10.68 7.30
CA CYS A 399 -4.02 -10.72 8.60
C CYS A 399 -4.95 -9.51 8.82
N ILE A 400 -6.25 -9.72 8.69
CA ILE A 400 -7.28 -8.70 8.90
C ILE A 400 -7.70 -8.74 10.36
N VAL A 401 -7.18 -7.81 11.17
CA VAL A 401 -7.58 -7.69 12.59
C VAL A 401 -9.07 -7.34 12.67
N GLY A 402 -9.80 -8.10 13.47
CA GLY A 402 -11.27 -8.07 13.55
C GLY A 402 -11.96 -9.16 12.71
N LYS A 403 -11.17 -9.88 11.85
CA LYS A 403 -11.65 -11.03 11.06
C LYS A 403 -10.76 -12.25 11.26
N THR A 404 -9.48 -12.15 10.87
CA THR A 404 -8.48 -13.24 11.03
C THR A 404 -8.11 -13.44 12.49
N ILE A 405 -7.92 -12.36 13.23
CA ILE A 405 -7.66 -12.33 14.66
C ILE A 405 -8.45 -11.18 15.28
N THR A 406 -9.10 -11.41 16.42
CA THR A 406 -9.86 -10.38 17.12
C THR A 406 -8.98 -9.58 18.10
N THR A 407 -9.44 -8.42 18.53
CA THR A 407 -8.76 -7.63 19.58
C THR A 407 -8.69 -8.39 20.90
N ASP A 408 -9.73 -9.15 21.25
CA ASP A 408 -9.76 -9.97 22.47
C ASP A 408 -8.72 -11.10 22.43
N GLN A 409 -8.51 -11.70 21.24
CA GLN A 409 -7.45 -12.68 21.03
C GLN A 409 -6.06 -12.04 21.18
N LEU A 410 -5.85 -10.83 20.61
CA LEU A 410 -4.59 -10.11 20.81
C LEU A 410 -4.33 -9.82 22.31
N GLU A 411 -5.36 -9.39 23.05
CA GLU A 411 -5.23 -9.20 24.50
C GLU A 411 -4.90 -10.49 25.24
N ALA A 412 -5.53 -11.61 24.86
CA ALA A 412 -5.26 -12.94 25.41
C ALA A 412 -3.84 -13.44 25.12
N GLU A 413 -3.27 -13.08 23.96
CA GLU A 413 -1.87 -13.34 23.59
C GLU A 413 -0.86 -12.43 24.30
N GLY A 414 -1.35 -11.51 25.15
CA GLY A 414 -0.56 -10.68 26.04
C GLY A 414 -0.19 -9.31 25.52
N TYR A 415 -0.75 -8.86 24.39
CA TYR A 415 -0.59 -7.47 23.94
C TYR A 415 -1.25 -6.51 24.93
N LYS A 416 -0.50 -5.49 25.38
CA LYS A 416 -0.94 -4.50 26.39
C LYS A 416 -1.43 -3.20 25.77
N GLY A 417 -1.23 -3.01 24.47
CA GLY A 417 -1.74 -1.89 23.71
C GLY A 417 -1.93 -2.28 22.26
N ILE A 418 -2.98 -1.72 21.66
CA ILE A 418 -3.30 -1.93 20.24
C ILE A 418 -3.36 -0.55 19.59
N PHE A 419 -2.47 -0.29 18.63
CA PHE A 419 -2.50 0.93 17.82
C PHE A 419 -3.25 0.63 16.52
N VAL A 420 -4.28 1.41 16.22
CA VAL A 420 -5.07 1.24 14.99
C VAL A 420 -4.64 2.29 13.97
N GLY A 421 -3.94 1.84 12.94
CA GLY A 421 -3.45 2.62 11.81
C GLY A 421 -3.91 2.06 10.46
N SER A 422 -5.13 1.54 10.39
CA SER A 422 -5.70 0.83 9.22
C SER A 422 -5.93 1.70 7.98
N GLY A 423 -5.71 3.02 8.10
CA GLY A 423 -5.90 3.96 6.98
C GLY A 423 -7.37 4.31 6.71
N ALA A 424 -7.61 5.04 5.62
CA ALA A 424 -8.93 5.47 5.16
C ALA A 424 -9.09 5.15 3.66
N GLY A 425 -8.80 3.91 3.28
CA GLY A 425 -8.70 3.47 1.89
C GLY A 425 -10.02 3.26 1.17
N LEU A 426 -11.18 3.29 1.86
CA LEU A 426 -12.47 3.09 1.21
C LEU A 426 -12.73 4.17 0.14
N PRO A 427 -13.02 3.78 -1.11
CA PRO A 427 -13.26 4.73 -2.18
C PRO A 427 -14.60 5.43 -1.99
N ASN A 428 -14.61 6.74 -2.20
CA ASN A 428 -15.84 7.53 -2.24
C ASN A 428 -16.34 7.59 -3.69
N PHE A 429 -17.46 6.93 -3.94
CA PHE A 429 -18.17 7.03 -5.20
C PHE A 429 -19.12 8.24 -5.21
N MET A 430 -19.40 8.78 -6.38
CA MET A 430 -20.21 10.01 -6.54
C MET A 430 -21.71 9.74 -6.41
N GLY A 431 -22.15 8.49 -6.50
CA GLY A 431 -23.56 8.10 -6.44
C GLY A 431 -24.36 8.51 -7.68
N ILE A 432 -23.73 8.56 -8.86
CA ILE A 432 -24.34 8.96 -10.12
C ILE A 432 -24.66 7.75 -11.00
N LYS A 433 -25.65 7.91 -11.87
CA LYS A 433 -26.06 6.85 -12.80
C LYS A 433 -24.90 6.49 -13.73
N GLY A 434 -24.63 5.19 -13.84
CA GLY A 434 -23.60 4.63 -14.70
C GLY A 434 -22.23 4.48 -14.02
N GLU A 435 -22.08 4.85 -12.76
CA GLU A 435 -20.83 4.76 -12.01
C GLU A 435 -20.30 3.30 -11.88
N ASN A 436 -21.19 2.31 -11.95
CA ASN A 436 -20.84 0.89 -11.94
C ASN A 436 -20.61 0.30 -13.37
N ALA A 437 -20.61 1.12 -14.41
CA ALA A 437 -20.35 0.65 -15.77
C ALA A 437 -18.92 0.11 -15.93
N LEU A 438 -18.70 -0.67 -16.99
CA LEU A 438 -17.36 -1.16 -17.38
C LEU A 438 -16.38 -0.01 -17.57
N ASN A 439 -15.11 -0.27 -17.28
CA ASN A 439 -13.99 0.69 -17.41
C ASN A 439 -14.10 1.93 -16.52
N ILE A 440 -15.02 1.93 -15.55
CA ILE A 440 -15.03 2.93 -14.49
C ILE A 440 -14.39 2.28 -13.27
N MET A 441 -13.32 2.89 -12.78
CA MET A 441 -12.52 2.41 -11.65
C MET A 441 -12.38 3.52 -10.60
N SER A 442 -12.29 3.14 -9.35
CA SER A 442 -11.74 4.06 -8.35
C SER A 442 -10.24 4.26 -8.60
N SER A 443 -9.68 5.38 -8.16
CA SER A 443 -8.22 5.56 -8.20
C SER A 443 -7.49 4.46 -7.41
N ASN A 444 -8.08 4.01 -6.30
CA ASN A 444 -7.51 2.92 -5.50
C ASN A 444 -7.47 1.60 -6.27
N GLU A 445 -8.53 1.24 -7.01
CA GLU A 445 -8.53 0.05 -7.86
C GLU A 445 -7.42 0.11 -8.91
N TYR A 446 -7.32 1.23 -9.62
CA TYR A 446 -6.29 1.42 -10.64
C TYR A 446 -4.87 1.34 -10.05
N LEU A 447 -4.62 2.08 -8.97
CA LEU A 447 -3.31 2.14 -8.33
C LEU A 447 -2.91 0.81 -7.67
N THR A 448 -3.84 0.09 -7.06
CA THR A 448 -3.57 -1.25 -6.52
C THR A 448 -3.12 -2.21 -7.63
N ARG A 449 -3.80 -2.20 -8.77
CA ARG A 449 -3.38 -3.03 -9.92
C ARG A 449 -2.00 -2.63 -10.45
N VAL A 450 -1.76 -1.32 -10.60
CA VAL A 450 -0.50 -0.80 -11.18
C VAL A 450 0.68 -1.00 -10.24
N ASN A 451 0.52 -0.69 -8.96
CA ASN A 451 1.64 -0.64 -8.01
C ASN A 451 1.80 -1.94 -7.21
N LEU A 452 0.71 -2.49 -6.64
CA LEU A 452 0.77 -3.67 -5.78
C LEU A 452 0.76 -4.98 -6.57
N MET A 453 0.00 -5.02 -7.68
CA MET A 453 -0.10 -6.18 -8.56
C MET A 453 0.78 -6.04 -9.81
N ASP A 454 1.64 -5.03 -9.85
CA ASP A 454 2.68 -4.80 -10.88
C ASP A 454 2.17 -4.74 -12.33
N ALA A 455 0.92 -4.29 -12.55
CA ALA A 455 0.35 -4.16 -13.89
C ALA A 455 1.06 -3.13 -14.80
N ALA A 456 1.98 -2.30 -14.23
CA ALA A 456 2.82 -1.40 -15.00
C ALA A 456 4.00 -2.13 -15.68
N ASN A 457 4.37 -3.31 -15.18
CA ASN A 457 5.44 -4.14 -15.72
C ASN A 457 4.91 -5.01 -16.87
N PRO A 458 5.46 -4.90 -18.08
CA PRO A 458 4.98 -5.67 -19.22
C PRO A 458 5.25 -7.18 -19.12
N LEU A 459 5.95 -7.62 -18.08
CA LEU A 459 6.25 -9.04 -17.82
C LEU A 459 5.25 -9.68 -16.86
N THR A 460 4.28 -8.93 -16.34
CA THR A 460 3.24 -9.46 -15.46
C THR A 460 1.92 -9.65 -16.19
N ASP A 461 1.17 -10.65 -15.74
CA ASP A 461 -0.12 -11.02 -16.34
C ASP A 461 -1.29 -10.26 -15.69
N THR A 462 -1.02 -9.28 -14.83
CA THR A 462 -2.06 -8.47 -14.18
C THR A 462 -2.81 -7.60 -15.19
N PRO A 463 -4.12 -7.84 -15.43
CA PRO A 463 -4.85 -7.12 -16.44
C PRO A 463 -5.14 -5.68 -16.01
N ILE A 464 -4.91 -4.74 -16.92
CA ILE A 464 -5.29 -3.34 -16.77
C ILE A 464 -5.79 -2.79 -18.10
N ASN A 465 -6.93 -2.10 -18.06
CA ASN A 465 -7.48 -1.49 -19.27
C ASN A 465 -6.78 -0.17 -19.57
N VAL A 466 -6.15 -0.10 -20.74
CA VAL A 466 -5.53 1.11 -21.27
C VAL A 466 -6.48 1.75 -22.29
N GLY A 467 -7.13 2.83 -21.89
CA GLY A 467 -8.05 3.58 -22.77
C GLY A 467 -7.30 4.52 -23.72
N LYS A 468 -7.80 4.65 -24.96
CA LYS A 468 -7.33 5.69 -25.91
C LYS A 468 -7.68 7.11 -25.43
N SER A 469 -8.77 7.24 -24.69
CA SER A 469 -9.20 8.49 -24.04
C SER A 469 -9.61 8.17 -22.61
N VAL A 470 -9.06 8.91 -21.67
CA VAL A 470 -9.27 8.68 -20.23
C VAL A 470 -9.80 9.96 -19.60
N LEU A 471 -10.90 9.84 -18.84
CA LEU A 471 -11.41 10.91 -17.99
C LEU A 471 -11.01 10.65 -16.54
N VAL A 472 -10.30 11.58 -15.93
CA VAL A 472 -9.96 11.55 -14.50
C VAL A 472 -10.83 12.58 -13.78
N VAL A 473 -11.58 12.13 -12.77
CA VAL A 473 -12.42 12.99 -11.94
C VAL A 473 -11.70 13.23 -10.62
N GLY A 474 -11.26 14.47 -10.43
CA GLY A 474 -10.47 14.89 -9.27
C GLY A 474 -9.14 15.51 -9.68
N GLY A 475 -8.48 16.18 -8.73
CA GLY A 475 -7.19 16.86 -8.93
C GLY A 475 -6.29 16.79 -7.70
N GLY A 476 -6.44 15.75 -6.87
CA GLY A 476 -5.57 15.47 -5.74
C GLY A 476 -4.24 14.82 -6.16
N ASN A 477 -3.47 14.40 -5.17
CA ASN A 477 -2.16 13.77 -5.41
C ASN A 477 -2.24 12.29 -5.82
N THR A 478 -3.43 11.76 -5.84
CA THR A 478 -3.68 10.36 -6.24
C THR A 478 -3.87 10.24 -7.73
#